data_2598367768263aa3ff6afc705dc88781
#
_entry.id   2598367768263aa3ff6afc705dc88781
#
_cell.length_a   1.000
_cell.length_b   1.000
_cell.length_c   1.000
_cell.angle_alpha   90.00
_cell.angle_beta   90.00
_cell.angle_gamma   90.00
#
_symmetry.space_group_name_H-M   'P 1'
#
loop_
_entity.id
_entity.type
_entity.pdbx_description
1 polymer ?
#
loop_
_entity_poly.entity_id
_entity_poly.type
_entity_poly.pdbx_seq_one_letter_code
_entity_poly.pdbx_strand_id
1 'polypeptide(L)'
;MPLDAATLLLRRIDLFSRHVLGIPLYAYQLAPLQAILDSVLNRRGHDFLLIFPRQAGKNEAVAHLFVFLLNLLQRSGGSIVFAAIGDGVGRGLRRLEERLENDLNRGRWKKGSRPLRRALGKAAVVFLSSHSGAHARGETAHWLLVVDELQDNDAQHVEAVFEPMRAAYNATAVYLGTVRFSSDALWQKRQALERLQAADGVQRVFLVPPQQVTRENAAYARFLQRKTAQLGRRHPIVQSEYYLQPIDVEGGLLPPRRLRLMRGQHARQAAPQAGRTYVATLDVGGQDEGATSALAQLNNPARDYTVATIFELRLAKSLAPGPTYSAVDVFVDHGSRHFQEAPGRPSLVQRLVAFLQHWRVAHVVGDATGVGEGVLDWLAAALGASHVTPFRFTALSKAQLGNRFLSVVETGRFKYWAAEEADGSPASELPLSDEWWFWQQCAHCTYEMPAGGAPGRSLSWGVPTGAAVSTPAGAKPVHDDRLVSAMLVAQYDELLQRGALRLGEGRSAVVRPADPLSNLRF
;
A
#
# COMPACT_ATOMS: atom_id res chain seq x y z
N MET A 1 12.65 -48.66 -3.73
CA MET A 1 13.16 -48.00 -4.96
C MET A 1 14.54 -48.52 -5.29
N PRO A 2 14.86 -48.82 -6.55
CA PRO A 2 16.22 -49.18 -6.96
C PRO A 2 17.21 -48.07 -6.58
N LEU A 3 18.43 -48.42 -6.20
CA LEU A 3 19.45 -47.47 -5.73
C LEU A 3 19.70 -46.35 -6.75
N ASP A 4 19.61 -46.63 -8.04
CA ASP A 4 19.79 -45.67 -9.12
C ASP A 4 18.68 -44.60 -9.19
N ALA A 5 17.43 -44.95 -8.94
CA ALA A 5 16.32 -44.00 -8.94
C ALA A 5 16.37 -43.03 -7.74
N ALA A 6 16.76 -43.54 -6.57
CA ALA A 6 16.93 -42.70 -5.37
C ALA A 6 18.10 -41.71 -5.54
N THR A 7 19.19 -42.19 -6.11
CA THR A 7 20.36 -41.37 -6.43
C THR A 7 20.02 -40.26 -7.45
N LEU A 8 19.24 -40.58 -8.47
CA LEU A 8 18.81 -39.63 -9.49
C LEU A 8 17.92 -38.54 -8.89
N LEU A 9 16.96 -38.91 -8.02
CA LEU A 9 16.07 -37.95 -7.33
C LEU A 9 16.87 -36.98 -6.45
N LEU A 10 17.90 -37.46 -5.74
CA LEU A 10 18.76 -36.61 -4.90
C LEU A 10 19.81 -35.79 -5.68
N ARG A 11 19.93 -35.98 -7.00
CA ARG A 11 20.75 -35.14 -7.89
C ARG A 11 19.98 -34.09 -8.64
N ARG A 12 18.64 -34.20 -8.72
CA ARG A 12 17.77 -33.39 -9.56
C ARG A 12 16.61 -32.83 -8.75
N ILE A 13 16.70 -31.57 -8.35
CA ILE A 13 15.67 -30.91 -7.55
C ILE A 13 14.30 -30.85 -8.25
N ASP A 14 14.27 -30.75 -9.58
CA ASP A 14 13.04 -30.79 -10.37
C ASP A 14 12.33 -32.16 -10.28
N LEU A 15 13.07 -33.25 -10.36
CA LEU A 15 12.55 -34.61 -10.20
C LEU A 15 12.14 -34.85 -8.73
N PHE A 16 12.94 -34.39 -7.78
CA PHE A 16 12.61 -34.50 -6.36
C PHE A 16 11.30 -33.76 -6.04
N SER A 17 11.17 -32.53 -6.52
CA SER A 17 9.96 -31.71 -6.30
C SER A 17 8.72 -32.37 -6.90
N ARG A 18 8.84 -32.95 -8.08
CA ARG A 18 7.73 -33.64 -8.77
C ARG A 18 7.34 -34.96 -8.12
N HIS A 19 8.31 -35.80 -7.78
CA HIS A 19 8.05 -37.18 -7.38
C HIS A 19 8.06 -37.41 -5.87
N VAL A 20 8.79 -36.61 -5.09
CA VAL A 20 8.84 -36.71 -3.62
C VAL A 20 7.86 -35.72 -2.97
N LEU A 21 7.85 -34.46 -3.43
CA LEU A 21 6.96 -33.44 -2.86
C LEU A 21 5.59 -33.40 -3.54
N GLY A 22 5.42 -34.06 -4.70
CA GLY A 22 4.16 -34.06 -5.46
C GLY A 22 3.82 -32.72 -6.11
N ILE A 23 4.73 -31.74 -6.08
CA ILE A 23 4.52 -30.38 -6.58
C ILE A 23 5.66 -30.04 -7.54
N PRO A 24 5.41 -30.01 -8.85
CA PRO A 24 6.44 -29.65 -9.81
C PRO A 24 6.81 -28.17 -9.69
N LEU A 25 8.09 -27.86 -9.79
CA LEU A 25 8.59 -26.49 -9.92
C LEU A 25 8.30 -25.94 -11.31
N TYR A 26 7.97 -24.65 -11.37
CA TYR A 26 7.94 -23.91 -12.63
C TYR A 26 9.36 -23.67 -13.15
N ALA A 27 9.51 -23.50 -14.46
CA ALA A 27 10.84 -23.27 -15.06
C ALA A 27 11.52 -22.02 -14.49
N TYR A 28 10.76 -20.94 -14.24
CA TYR A 28 11.30 -19.72 -13.64
C TYR A 28 11.76 -19.88 -12.17
N GLN A 29 11.31 -20.93 -11.47
CA GLN A 29 11.79 -21.28 -10.12
C GLN A 29 13.02 -22.17 -10.18
N LEU A 30 13.12 -22.99 -11.22
CA LEU A 30 14.17 -24.01 -11.33
C LEU A 30 15.56 -23.41 -11.55
N ALA A 31 15.70 -22.45 -12.47
CA ALA A 31 17.00 -21.85 -12.81
C ALA A 31 17.72 -21.23 -11.59
N PRO A 32 17.09 -20.37 -10.75
CA PRO A 32 17.74 -19.85 -9.56
C PRO A 32 18.09 -20.95 -8.54
N LEU A 33 17.23 -21.97 -8.37
CA LEU A 33 17.52 -23.07 -7.44
C LEU A 33 18.71 -23.92 -7.88
N GLN A 34 18.87 -24.15 -9.17
CA GLN A 34 20.03 -24.85 -9.70
C GLN A 34 21.33 -24.08 -9.48
N ALA A 35 21.34 -22.78 -9.71
CA ALA A 35 22.51 -21.93 -9.44
C ALA A 35 22.88 -21.91 -7.95
N ILE A 36 21.88 -21.82 -7.07
CA ILE A 36 22.09 -21.89 -5.61
C ILE A 36 22.65 -23.25 -5.21
N LEU A 37 22.08 -24.34 -5.71
CA LEU A 37 22.56 -25.71 -5.43
C LEU A 37 23.99 -25.94 -5.89
N ASP A 38 24.35 -25.46 -7.08
CA ASP A 38 25.72 -25.53 -7.56
C ASP A 38 26.69 -24.79 -6.64
N SER A 39 26.34 -23.60 -6.18
CA SER A 39 27.14 -22.83 -5.21
C SER A 39 27.25 -23.53 -3.85
N VAL A 40 26.15 -24.07 -3.33
CA VAL A 40 26.12 -24.76 -2.03
C VAL A 40 26.95 -26.03 -2.06
N LEU A 41 26.74 -26.89 -3.07
CA LEU A 41 27.39 -28.20 -3.15
C LEU A 41 28.89 -28.09 -3.45
N ASN A 42 29.30 -27.09 -4.23
CA ASN A 42 30.69 -26.83 -4.56
C ASN A 42 31.39 -25.80 -3.63
N ARG A 43 30.75 -25.40 -2.55
CA ARG A 43 31.28 -24.44 -1.54
C ARG A 43 31.80 -23.15 -2.17
N ARG A 44 31.09 -22.60 -3.18
CA ARG A 44 31.54 -21.39 -3.89
C ARG A 44 31.28 -20.10 -3.09
N GLY A 45 30.36 -20.11 -2.13
CA GLY A 45 30.04 -18.96 -1.27
C GLY A 45 29.44 -17.77 -2.02
N HIS A 46 28.78 -18.03 -3.15
CA HIS A 46 28.16 -16.96 -3.92
C HIS A 46 26.95 -16.34 -3.21
N ASP A 47 26.70 -15.07 -3.50
CA ASP A 47 25.49 -14.35 -3.14
C ASP A 47 24.50 -14.39 -4.29
N PHE A 48 23.24 -14.65 -3.98
CA PHE A 48 22.14 -14.64 -4.96
C PHE A 48 21.01 -13.73 -4.51
N LEU A 49 20.37 -13.04 -5.44
CA LEU A 49 19.19 -12.24 -5.22
C LEU A 49 18.04 -12.75 -6.09
N LEU A 50 16.94 -13.14 -5.45
CA LEU A 50 15.74 -13.63 -6.12
C LEU A 50 14.63 -12.59 -5.95
N ILE A 51 14.23 -11.97 -7.04
CA ILE A 51 13.16 -10.97 -7.09
C ILE A 51 12.00 -11.55 -7.91
N PHE A 52 10.93 -11.92 -7.22
CA PHE A 52 9.74 -12.50 -7.82
C PHE A 52 8.54 -11.59 -7.62
N PRO A 53 7.61 -11.55 -8.57
CA PRO A 53 6.34 -10.89 -8.34
C PRO A 53 5.63 -11.49 -7.11
N ARG A 54 4.83 -10.66 -6.43
CA ARG A 54 4.05 -11.13 -5.30
C ARG A 54 3.17 -12.31 -5.69
N GLN A 55 3.11 -13.34 -4.85
CA GLN A 55 2.38 -14.60 -5.09
C GLN A 55 2.92 -15.47 -6.25
N ALA A 56 4.11 -15.20 -6.78
CA ALA A 56 4.72 -16.03 -7.83
C ALA A 56 5.46 -17.26 -7.31
N GLY A 57 5.31 -17.63 -6.05
CA GLY A 57 5.84 -18.88 -5.48
C GLY A 57 7.31 -18.83 -5.04
N LYS A 58 7.86 -17.66 -4.72
CA LYS A 58 9.22 -17.47 -4.18
C LYS A 58 9.48 -18.36 -2.97
N ASN A 59 8.64 -18.25 -1.93
CA ASN A 59 8.81 -18.99 -0.67
C ASN A 59 8.50 -20.48 -0.82
N GLU A 60 7.70 -20.89 -1.81
CA GLU A 60 7.50 -22.28 -2.16
C GLU A 60 8.79 -22.89 -2.71
N ALA A 61 9.43 -22.21 -3.66
CA ALA A 61 10.70 -22.64 -4.24
C ALA A 61 11.79 -22.83 -3.17
N VAL A 62 11.85 -21.90 -2.20
CA VAL A 62 12.80 -21.98 -1.06
C VAL A 62 12.48 -23.16 -0.14
N ALA A 63 11.22 -23.46 0.13
CA ALA A 63 10.84 -24.61 0.93
C ALA A 63 11.24 -25.94 0.24
N HIS A 64 11.08 -26.04 -1.09
CA HIS A 64 11.56 -27.17 -1.87
C HIS A 64 13.08 -27.31 -1.76
N LEU A 65 13.83 -26.22 -1.87
CA LEU A 65 15.26 -26.19 -1.70
C LEU A 65 15.68 -26.70 -0.31
N PHE A 66 14.99 -26.26 0.74
CA PHE A 66 15.30 -26.68 2.12
C PHE A 66 15.07 -28.19 2.30
N VAL A 67 13.93 -28.70 1.87
CA VAL A 67 13.65 -30.16 1.99
C VAL A 67 14.65 -30.97 1.17
N PHE A 68 15.00 -30.52 -0.03
CA PHE A 68 16.00 -31.16 -0.87
C PHE A 68 17.38 -31.20 -0.18
N LEU A 69 17.86 -30.05 0.32
CA LEU A 69 19.14 -29.96 1.03
C LEU A 69 19.13 -30.77 2.33
N LEU A 70 18.05 -30.76 3.11
CA LEU A 70 17.95 -31.59 4.31
C LEU A 70 18.11 -33.08 4.01
N ASN A 71 17.53 -33.57 2.90
CA ASN A 71 17.70 -34.95 2.47
C ASN A 71 19.12 -35.26 2.02
N LEU A 72 19.77 -34.35 1.29
CA LEU A 72 21.18 -34.51 0.88
C LEU A 72 22.13 -34.52 2.08
N LEU A 73 21.89 -33.61 3.01
CA LEU A 73 22.83 -33.32 4.10
C LEU A 73 22.53 -34.07 5.40
N GLN A 74 21.50 -34.93 5.44
CA GLN A 74 21.06 -35.60 6.67
C GLN A 74 22.16 -36.43 7.37
N ARG A 75 23.15 -36.92 6.62
CA ARG A 75 24.28 -37.72 7.16
C ARG A 75 25.46 -36.81 7.54
N SER A 76 25.85 -35.88 6.66
CA SER A 76 26.97 -34.95 6.90
C SER A 76 26.66 -33.90 7.97
N GLY A 77 25.39 -33.50 8.08
CA GLY A 77 24.97 -32.50 9.07
C GLY A 77 25.22 -31.07 8.61
N GLY A 78 25.05 -30.15 9.55
CA GLY A 78 25.20 -28.71 9.37
C GLY A 78 23.85 -27.98 9.26
N SER A 79 23.92 -26.67 9.34
CA SER A 79 22.75 -25.79 9.40
C SER A 79 22.57 -24.95 8.13
N ILE A 80 21.32 -24.73 7.80
CA ILE A 80 20.80 -23.70 6.92
C ILE A 80 20.17 -22.65 7.83
N VAL A 81 20.46 -21.39 7.64
CA VAL A 81 19.84 -20.30 8.40
C VAL A 81 18.82 -19.58 7.54
N PHE A 82 17.61 -19.44 8.03
CA PHE A 82 16.54 -18.63 7.42
C PHE A 82 16.19 -17.47 8.34
N ALA A 83 16.41 -16.26 7.86
CA ALA A 83 16.11 -15.02 8.56
C ALA A 83 14.94 -14.30 7.89
N ALA A 84 13.95 -13.86 8.66
CA ALA A 84 12.80 -13.13 8.15
C ALA A 84 12.25 -12.15 9.20
N ILE A 85 11.61 -11.09 8.74
CA ILE A 85 11.00 -10.08 9.61
C ILE A 85 9.55 -10.46 9.98
N GLY A 86 9.14 -10.15 11.21
CA GLY A 86 7.76 -10.31 11.69
C GLY A 86 7.23 -11.76 11.48
N ASP A 87 6.03 -11.86 10.92
CA ASP A 87 5.37 -13.16 10.63
C ASP A 87 6.06 -14.01 9.56
N GLY A 88 7.10 -13.48 8.90
CA GLY A 88 7.87 -14.19 7.87
C GLY A 88 8.47 -15.49 8.39
N VAL A 89 9.00 -15.47 9.62
CA VAL A 89 9.55 -16.65 10.30
C VAL A 89 8.50 -17.75 10.42
N GLY A 90 7.32 -17.42 10.94
CA GLY A 90 6.21 -18.38 11.09
C GLY A 90 5.69 -18.92 9.76
N ARG A 91 5.63 -18.09 8.71
CA ARG A 91 5.24 -18.52 7.36
C ARG A 91 6.25 -19.48 6.75
N GLY A 92 7.54 -19.16 6.85
CA GLY A 92 8.62 -20.02 6.35
C GLY A 92 8.64 -21.38 7.07
N LEU A 93 8.47 -21.36 8.39
CA LEU A 93 8.42 -22.54 9.22
C LEU A 93 7.27 -23.49 8.84
N ARG A 94 6.04 -22.97 8.79
CA ARG A 94 4.85 -23.77 8.42
C ARG A 94 5.03 -24.38 7.04
N ARG A 95 5.51 -23.63 6.07
CA ARG A 95 5.74 -24.11 4.70
C ARG A 95 6.78 -25.22 4.64
N LEU A 96 7.87 -25.11 5.41
CA LEU A 96 8.85 -26.18 5.49
C LEU A 96 8.22 -27.46 6.13
N GLU A 97 7.46 -27.32 7.22
CA GLU A 97 6.78 -28.44 7.85
C GLU A 97 5.84 -29.14 6.87
N GLU A 98 5.00 -28.39 6.16
CA GLU A 98 4.09 -28.93 5.14
C GLU A 98 4.82 -29.74 4.07
N ARG A 99 6.01 -29.29 3.64
CA ARG A 99 6.82 -30.01 2.65
C ARG A 99 7.61 -31.17 3.22
N LEU A 100 7.87 -31.19 4.52
CA LEU A 100 8.47 -32.34 5.22
C LEU A 100 7.46 -33.48 5.48
N GLU A 101 6.16 -33.20 5.43
CA GLU A 101 5.09 -34.22 5.54
C GLU A 101 4.87 -34.98 4.23
N ASN A 102 5.97 -35.42 3.58
CA ASN A 102 5.96 -36.31 2.43
C ASN A 102 6.33 -37.73 2.84
N ASP A 103 6.08 -38.71 1.98
CA ASP A 103 6.28 -40.14 2.30
C ASP A 103 7.74 -40.49 2.65
N LEU A 104 8.72 -39.75 2.15
CA LEU A 104 10.13 -39.96 2.46
C LEU A 104 10.51 -39.47 3.86
N ASN A 105 9.90 -38.37 4.34
CA ASN A 105 10.36 -37.65 5.53
C ASN A 105 9.40 -37.70 6.72
N ARG A 106 8.14 -38.08 6.50
CA ARG A 106 7.12 -38.18 7.55
C ARG A 106 7.60 -39.04 8.72
N GLY A 107 7.49 -38.52 9.93
CA GLY A 107 7.93 -39.19 11.16
C GLY A 107 9.44 -39.23 11.39
N ARG A 108 10.27 -38.73 10.45
CA ARG A 108 11.73 -38.77 10.54
C ARG A 108 12.35 -37.43 10.93
N TRP A 109 11.64 -36.31 10.68
CA TRP A 109 12.11 -34.99 11.03
C TRP A 109 11.74 -34.59 12.46
N LYS A 110 12.51 -33.69 13.07
CA LYS A 110 12.37 -33.26 14.46
C LYS A 110 12.21 -31.76 14.58
N LYS A 111 11.42 -31.35 15.58
CA LYS A 111 11.23 -29.96 15.98
C LYS A 111 12.23 -29.58 17.08
N GLY A 112 12.81 -28.38 17.01
CA GLY A 112 13.57 -27.75 18.09
C GLY A 112 13.05 -26.34 18.32
N SER A 113 13.03 -25.88 19.56
CA SER A 113 12.46 -24.58 19.95
C SER A 113 13.52 -23.54 20.35
N ARG A 114 14.71 -23.96 20.72
CA ARG A 114 15.81 -23.08 21.15
C ARG A 114 17.14 -23.57 20.57
N PRO A 115 17.59 -23.07 19.43
CA PRO A 115 16.89 -22.18 18.51
C PRO A 115 15.70 -22.85 17.81
N LEU A 116 14.79 -22.02 17.24
CA LEU A 116 13.66 -22.52 16.46
C LEU A 116 14.21 -23.22 15.20
N ARG A 117 14.07 -24.55 15.11
CA ARG A 117 14.66 -25.34 14.01
C ARG A 117 13.81 -26.54 13.59
N ARG A 118 14.05 -26.98 12.36
CA ARG A 118 13.55 -28.26 11.83
C ARG A 118 14.70 -29.08 11.32
N ALA A 119 14.85 -30.28 11.83
CA ALA A 119 16.01 -31.14 11.55
C ALA A 119 15.59 -32.46 10.90
N LEU A 120 16.38 -32.92 9.93
CA LEU A 120 16.31 -34.26 9.35
C LEU A 120 17.70 -34.90 9.46
N GLY A 121 17.80 -35.97 10.24
CA GLY A 121 19.10 -36.54 10.60
C GLY A 121 19.97 -35.53 11.35
N LYS A 122 21.19 -35.28 10.86
CA LYS A 122 22.14 -34.32 11.42
C LYS A 122 22.02 -32.91 10.82
N ALA A 123 21.24 -32.72 9.73
CA ALA A 123 21.04 -31.41 9.09
C ALA A 123 19.83 -30.68 9.64
N ALA A 124 19.87 -29.36 9.71
CA ALA A 124 18.78 -28.55 10.22
C ALA A 124 18.61 -27.23 9.47
N VAL A 125 17.36 -26.74 9.37
CA VAL A 125 17.04 -25.34 9.07
C VAL A 125 16.74 -24.62 10.36
N VAL A 126 17.46 -23.54 10.64
CA VAL A 126 17.32 -22.67 11.82
C VAL A 126 16.58 -21.42 11.36
N PHE A 127 15.54 -21.03 12.11
CA PHE A 127 14.69 -19.89 11.82
C PHE A 127 14.97 -18.77 12.79
N LEU A 128 15.34 -17.58 12.29
CA LEU A 128 15.69 -16.41 13.06
C LEU A 128 14.84 -15.21 12.68
N SER A 129 14.54 -14.35 13.65
CA SER A 129 13.97 -13.04 13.34
C SER A 129 15.07 -12.10 12.85
N SER A 130 14.83 -11.42 11.73
CA SER A 130 15.75 -10.39 11.22
C SER A 130 15.42 -8.97 11.73
N HIS A 131 14.52 -8.84 12.69
CA HIS A 131 14.24 -7.56 13.35
C HIS A 131 15.46 -7.09 14.15
N SER A 132 15.80 -5.81 14.06
CA SER A 132 17.00 -5.24 14.70
C SER A 132 17.06 -5.38 16.24
N GLY A 133 15.92 -5.56 16.89
CA GLY A 133 15.83 -5.85 18.33
C GLY A 133 15.91 -7.34 18.71
N ALA A 134 16.05 -8.26 17.76
CA ALA A 134 16.07 -9.69 18.04
C ALA A 134 17.49 -10.18 18.33
N HIS A 135 17.63 -11.09 19.31
CA HIS A 135 18.91 -11.74 19.61
C HIS A 135 19.17 -12.89 18.61
N ALA A 136 19.73 -12.55 17.44
CA ALA A 136 20.06 -13.52 16.40
C ALA A 136 21.54 -13.94 16.37
N ARG A 137 22.40 -13.33 17.19
CA ARG A 137 23.86 -13.60 17.20
C ARG A 137 24.18 -14.99 17.75
N GLY A 138 25.23 -15.62 17.19
CA GLY A 138 25.78 -16.89 17.68
C GLY A 138 25.40 -18.13 16.85
N GLU A 139 24.50 -18.01 15.90
CA GLU A 139 24.21 -19.09 14.96
C GLU A 139 25.21 -19.11 13.80
N THR A 140 25.41 -20.30 13.22
CA THR A 140 26.32 -20.50 12.08
C THR A 140 25.57 -21.10 10.90
N ALA A 141 25.70 -20.49 9.75
CA ALA A 141 25.22 -21.05 8.49
C ALA A 141 26.32 -21.92 7.88
N HIS A 142 26.19 -23.24 7.98
CA HIS A 142 27.18 -24.18 7.43
C HIS A 142 27.08 -24.31 5.90
N TRP A 143 25.88 -24.16 5.34
CA TRP A 143 25.60 -24.42 3.93
C TRP A 143 24.97 -23.23 3.22
N LEU A 144 23.98 -22.64 3.83
CA LEU A 144 23.14 -21.64 3.21
C LEU A 144 22.60 -20.65 4.25
N LEU A 145 22.70 -19.37 3.93
CA LEU A 145 21.99 -18.28 4.59
C LEU A 145 20.88 -17.78 3.65
N VAL A 146 19.66 -17.67 4.14
CA VAL A 146 18.54 -17.08 3.41
C VAL A 146 17.98 -15.90 4.21
N VAL A 147 17.89 -14.73 3.60
CA VAL A 147 17.25 -13.53 4.16
C VAL A 147 16.01 -13.21 3.34
N ASP A 148 14.83 -13.36 3.96
CA ASP A 148 13.54 -13.10 3.29
C ASP A 148 13.07 -11.66 3.48
N GLU A 149 12.33 -11.14 2.49
CA GLU A 149 11.79 -9.78 2.42
C GLU A 149 12.87 -8.72 2.70
N LEU A 150 14.00 -8.78 1.95
CA LEU A 150 15.15 -7.89 2.15
C LEU A 150 14.78 -6.40 2.06
N GLN A 151 13.76 -6.02 1.28
CA GLN A 151 13.27 -4.64 1.19
C GLN A 151 12.70 -4.10 2.50
N ASP A 152 12.31 -4.99 3.43
CA ASP A 152 11.79 -4.63 4.75
C ASP A 152 12.84 -4.71 5.85
N ASN A 153 14.06 -5.16 5.53
CA ASN A 153 15.15 -5.32 6.48
C ASN A 153 16.06 -4.08 6.52
N ASP A 154 16.64 -3.84 7.68
CA ASP A 154 17.72 -2.88 7.82
C ASP A 154 19.01 -3.47 7.20
N ALA A 155 19.55 -2.81 6.18
CA ALA A 155 20.74 -3.26 5.47
C ALA A 155 21.95 -3.39 6.39
N GLN A 156 22.14 -2.44 7.33
CA GLN A 156 23.27 -2.46 8.26
C GLN A 156 23.13 -3.63 9.26
N HIS A 157 21.91 -3.90 9.71
CA HIS A 157 21.64 -5.03 10.60
C HIS A 157 21.89 -6.38 9.89
N VAL A 158 21.49 -6.53 8.64
CA VAL A 158 21.77 -7.74 7.85
C VAL A 158 23.28 -7.96 7.70
N GLU A 159 24.03 -6.92 7.35
CA GLU A 159 25.47 -6.95 7.20
C GLU A 159 26.21 -7.27 8.50
N ALA A 160 25.79 -6.66 9.62
CA ALA A 160 26.47 -6.81 10.91
C ALA A 160 26.14 -8.10 11.65
N VAL A 161 24.97 -8.70 11.43
CA VAL A 161 24.49 -9.84 12.22
C VAL A 161 24.43 -11.12 11.41
N PHE A 162 23.90 -11.10 10.17
CA PHE A 162 23.66 -12.31 9.38
C PHE A 162 24.84 -12.67 8.47
N GLU A 163 25.49 -11.69 7.84
CA GLU A 163 26.63 -11.97 6.98
C GLU A 163 27.78 -12.72 7.70
N PRO A 164 28.17 -12.39 8.95
CA PRO A 164 29.20 -13.13 9.66
C PRO A 164 28.86 -14.59 9.93
N MET A 165 27.58 -14.97 9.99
CA MET A 165 27.16 -16.35 10.27
C MET A 165 27.68 -17.36 9.23
N ARG A 166 27.96 -16.92 8.00
CA ARG A 166 28.42 -17.77 6.90
C ARG A 166 29.95 -17.81 6.69
N ALA A 167 30.66 -16.90 7.36
CA ALA A 167 32.09 -16.67 7.11
C ALA A 167 32.95 -17.93 7.33
N ALA A 168 32.72 -18.67 8.43
CA ALA A 168 33.53 -19.83 8.77
C ALA A 168 33.45 -21.00 7.76
N TYR A 169 32.36 -21.10 7.01
CA TYR A 169 32.11 -22.22 6.09
C TYR A 169 31.97 -21.78 4.63
N ASN A 170 32.22 -20.52 4.31
CA ASN A 170 31.99 -19.95 2.99
C ASN A 170 30.60 -20.34 2.44
N ALA A 171 29.58 -20.22 3.30
CA ALA A 171 28.23 -20.64 2.93
C ALA A 171 27.63 -19.69 1.89
N THR A 172 26.83 -20.23 1.00
CA THR A 172 26.05 -19.47 0.00
C THR A 172 25.03 -18.57 0.70
N ALA A 173 24.84 -17.33 0.22
CA ALA A 173 23.78 -16.45 0.68
C ALA A 173 22.71 -16.26 -0.41
N VAL A 174 21.44 -16.21 0.03
CA VAL A 174 20.28 -15.96 -0.82
C VAL A 174 19.43 -14.87 -0.20
N TYR A 175 19.24 -13.79 -0.93
CA TYR A 175 18.38 -12.69 -0.56
C TYR A 175 17.08 -12.76 -1.36
N LEU A 176 15.97 -12.65 -0.67
CA LEU A 176 14.65 -12.76 -1.27
C LEU A 176 13.90 -11.47 -1.07
N GLY A 177 13.09 -11.06 -2.05
CA GLY A 177 12.24 -9.90 -1.88
C GLY A 177 11.37 -9.59 -3.08
N THR A 178 10.66 -8.50 -2.91
CA THR A 178 9.83 -7.87 -3.93
C THR A 178 10.24 -6.41 -4.03
N VAL A 179 10.26 -5.85 -5.23
CA VAL A 179 10.67 -4.46 -5.44
C VAL A 179 9.69 -3.51 -4.77
N ARG A 180 10.20 -2.50 -4.05
CA ARG A 180 9.38 -1.41 -3.52
C ARG A 180 9.96 -0.05 -3.92
N PHE A 181 11.09 0.36 -3.35
CA PHE A 181 11.72 1.64 -3.63
C PHE A 181 13.14 1.45 -4.16
N SER A 182 13.62 2.43 -4.95
CA SER A 182 15.01 2.45 -5.42
C SER A 182 16.03 2.66 -4.28
N SER A 183 15.59 3.13 -3.11
CA SER A 183 16.41 3.31 -1.90
C SER A 183 16.48 2.09 -0.98
N ASP A 184 15.68 1.04 -1.20
CA ASP A 184 15.61 -0.13 -0.33
C ASP A 184 16.89 -0.97 -0.37
N ALA A 185 17.16 -1.70 0.73
CA ALA A 185 18.27 -2.65 0.84
C ALA A 185 18.29 -3.68 -0.31
N LEU A 186 17.11 -4.13 -0.76
CA LEU A 186 16.98 -5.04 -1.89
C LEU A 186 17.50 -4.45 -3.19
N TRP A 187 17.16 -3.18 -3.47
CA TRP A 187 17.60 -2.51 -4.70
C TRP A 187 19.11 -2.21 -4.68
N GLN A 188 19.63 -1.81 -3.53
CA GLN A 188 21.09 -1.62 -3.35
C GLN A 188 21.85 -2.94 -3.53
N LYS A 189 21.36 -4.04 -2.92
CA LYS A 189 21.96 -5.38 -3.10
C LYS A 189 21.89 -5.83 -4.57
N ARG A 190 20.79 -5.54 -5.26
CA ARG A 190 20.65 -5.80 -6.69
C ARG A 190 21.75 -5.12 -7.49
N GLN A 191 21.95 -3.82 -7.31
CA GLN A 191 22.99 -3.07 -8.04
C GLN A 191 24.40 -3.61 -7.75
N ALA A 192 24.68 -3.97 -6.49
CA ALA A 192 25.96 -4.54 -6.11
C ALA A 192 26.20 -5.90 -6.79
N LEU A 193 25.20 -6.78 -6.79
CA LEU A 193 25.32 -8.11 -7.39
C LEU A 193 25.32 -8.07 -8.93
N GLU A 194 24.63 -7.14 -9.57
CA GLU A 194 24.70 -6.90 -11.02
C GLU A 194 26.11 -6.46 -11.46
N ARG A 195 26.80 -5.62 -10.65
CA ARG A 195 28.20 -5.25 -10.90
C ARG A 195 29.14 -6.46 -10.81
N LEU A 196 28.99 -7.31 -9.78
CA LEU A 196 29.76 -8.53 -9.63
C LEU A 196 29.49 -9.50 -10.78
N GLN A 197 28.24 -9.68 -11.18
CA GLN A 197 27.84 -10.50 -12.31
C GLN A 197 28.45 -10.01 -13.63
N ALA A 198 28.53 -8.69 -13.83
CA ALA A 198 29.18 -8.12 -15.01
C ALA A 198 30.71 -8.34 -15.02
N ALA A 199 31.34 -8.43 -13.84
CA ALA A 199 32.76 -8.60 -13.69
C ALA A 199 33.22 -10.06 -13.92
N ASP A 200 32.47 -11.07 -13.47
CA ASP A 200 32.88 -12.48 -13.47
C ASP A 200 31.97 -13.41 -14.28
N GLY A 201 30.86 -12.89 -14.84
CA GLY A 201 29.92 -13.66 -15.67
C GLY A 201 29.02 -14.62 -14.88
N VAL A 202 29.12 -14.68 -13.56
CA VAL A 202 28.27 -15.54 -12.72
C VAL A 202 26.91 -14.90 -12.50
N GLN A 203 25.86 -15.55 -12.97
CA GLN A 203 24.49 -15.06 -12.75
C GLN A 203 24.13 -15.10 -11.26
N ARG A 204 23.91 -13.93 -10.67
CA ARG A 204 23.55 -13.77 -9.25
C ARG A 204 22.17 -13.16 -9.04
N VAL A 205 21.70 -12.36 -9.97
CA VAL A 205 20.39 -11.69 -9.89
C VAL A 205 19.39 -12.43 -10.77
N PHE A 206 18.35 -12.97 -10.12
CA PHE A 206 17.23 -13.63 -10.77
C PHE A 206 15.98 -12.78 -10.59
N LEU A 207 15.72 -11.91 -11.55
CA LEU A 207 14.51 -11.14 -11.63
C LEU A 207 13.53 -11.86 -12.56
N VAL A 208 12.44 -12.38 -12.01
CA VAL A 208 11.41 -13.11 -12.74
C VAL A 208 10.33 -12.14 -13.20
N PRO A 209 10.24 -11.80 -14.50
CA PRO A 209 9.23 -10.90 -14.98
C PRO A 209 7.84 -11.54 -14.92
N PRO A 210 6.76 -10.77 -14.68
CA PRO A 210 5.40 -11.31 -14.56
C PRO A 210 4.93 -12.03 -15.82
N GLN A 211 5.44 -11.67 -17.00
CA GLN A 211 5.14 -12.33 -18.25
C GLN A 211 5.59 -13.81 -18.26
N GLN A 212 6.72 -14.11 -17.62
CA GLN A 212 7.19 -15.48 -17.48
C GLN A 212 6.28 -16.27 -16.54
N VAL A 213 5.87 -15.67 -15.41
CA VAL A 213 4.96 -16.31 -14.47
C VAL A 213 3.59 -16.58 -15.11
N THR A 214 3.05 -15.62 -15.87
CA THR A 214 1.73 -15.76 -16.51
C THR A 214 1.71 -16.79 -17.65
N ARG A 215 2.83 -17.03 -18.31
CA ARG A 215 2.96 -18.09 -19.33
C ARG A 215 2.84 -19.49 -18.73
N GLU A 216 3.41 -19.69 -17.56
CA GLU A 216 3.47 -21.00 -16.91
C GLU A 216 2.34 -21.25 -15.92
N ASN A 217 1.69 -20.16 -15.40
CA ASN A 217 0.64 -20.24 -14.41
C ASN A 217 -0.61 -19.44 -14.84
N ALA A 218 -1.58 -20.13 -15.43
CA ALA A 218 -2.83 -19.54 -15.89
C ALA A 218 -3.69 -18.94 -14.75
N ALA A 219 -3.61 -19.50 -13.53
CA ALA A 219 -4.32 -18.95 -12.37
C ALA A 219 -3.72 -17.60 -11.97
N TYR A 220 -2.40 -17.48 -12.00
CA TYR A 220 -1.69 -16.22 -11.76
C TYR A 220 -2.02 -15.18 -12.83
N ALA A 221 -2.12 -15.57 -14.10
CA ALA A 221 -2.48 -14.67 -15.19
C ALA A 221 -3.87 -14.03 -14.94
N ARG A 222 -4.87 -14.84 -14.60
CA ARG A 222 -6.22 -14.35 -14.24
C ARG A 222 -6.20 -13.45 -13.00
N PHE A 223 -5.41 -13.80 -11.99
CA PHE A 223 -5.25 -12.99 -10.79
C PHE A 223 -4.64 -11.62 -11.12
N LEU A 224 -3.54 -11.58 -11.86
CA LEU A 224 -2.86 -10.34 -12.25
C LEU A 224 -3.76 -9.45 -13.12
N GLN A 225 -4.52 -10.04 -14.05
CA GLN A 225 -5.49 -9.31 -14.88
C GLN A 225 -6.55 -8.63 -14.01
N ARG A 226 -7.16 -9.35 -13.05
CA ARG A 226 -8.13 -8.77 -12.11
C ARG A 226 -7.53 -7.64 -11.27
N LYS A 227 -6.31 -7.85 -10.72
CA LYS A 227 -5.62 -6.81 -9.94
C LYS A 227 -5.31 -5.57 -10.76
N THR A 228 -4.86 -5.74 -11.97
CA THR A 228 -4.60 -4.63 -12.90
C THR A 228 -5.88 -3.88 -13.29
N ALA A 229 -6.98 -4.58 -13.51
CA ALA A 229 -8.27 -3.96 -13.78
C ALA A 229 -8.80 -3.18 -12.56
N GLN A 230 -8.63 -3.73 -11.36
CA GLN A 230 -9.11 -3.13 -10.11
C GLN A 230 -8.32 -1.86 -9.71
N LEU A 231 -6.99 -1.91 -9.78
CA LEU A 231 -6.11 -0.87 -9.26
C LEU A 231 -5.61 0.10 -10.35
N GLY A 232 -5.64 -0.32 -11.59
CA GLY A 232 -4.97 0.35 -12.70
C GLY A 232 -3.54 -0.17 -12.94
N ARG A 233 -3.15 -0.30 -14.21
CA ARG A 233 -1.85 -0.85 -14.62
C ARG A 233 -0.66 -0.07 -14.04
N ARG A 234 -0.81 1.25 -13.84
CA ARG A 234 0.23 2.15 -13.35
C ARG A 234 0.11 2.50 -11.87
N HIS A 235 -0.77 1.84 -11.16
CA HIS A 235 -0.84 1.98 -9.71
C HIS A 235 0.49 1.56 -9.07
N PRO A 236 1.04 2.31 -8.09
CA PRO A 236 2.35 2.01 -7.50
C PRO A 236 2.50 0.57 -7.00
N ILE A 237 1.50 0.03 -6.30
CA ILE A 237 1.49 -1.36 -5.84
C ILE A 237 1.54 -2.34 -7.02
N VAL A 238 0.83 -2.06 -8.12
CA VAL A 238 0.86 -2.91 -9.31
C VAL A 238 2.23 -2.87 -9.96
N GLN A 239 2.83 -1.70 -10.08
CA GLN A 239 4.15 -1.54 -10.66
C GLN A 239 5.23 -2.21 -9.81
N SER A 240 5.24 -2.00 -8.50
CA SER A 240 6.30 -2.54 -7.63
C SER A 240 6.13 -4.02 -7.34
N GLU A 241 4.95 -4.44 -6.84
CA GLU A 241 4.76 -5.81 -6.36
C GLU A 241 4.58 -6.85 -7.48
N TYR A 242 4.04 -6.44 -8.64
CA TYR A 242 3.76 -7.38 -9.74
C TYR A 242 4.62 -7.17 -10.97
N TYR A 243 4.96 -5.93 -11.31
CA TYR A 243 5.81 -5.65 -12.48
C TYR A 243 7.27 -5.36 -12.12
N LEU A 244 7.62 -5.42 -10.83
CA LEU A 244 8.97 -5.33 -10.29
C LEU A 244 9.70 -4.04 -10.69
N GLN A 245 8.95 -2.94 -10.81
CA GLN A 245 9.47 -1.61 -11.05
C GLN A 245 9.48 -0.82 -9.74
N PRO A 246 10.59 -0.18 -9.37
CA PRO A 246 10.63 0.60 -8.14
C PRO A 246 9.66 1.78 -8.22
N ILE A 247 9.08 2.11 -7.07
CA ILE A 247 8.34 3.36 -6.92
C ILE A 247 9.38 4.48 -6.84
N ASP A 248 9.28 5.42 -7.76
CA ASP A 248 10.09 6.62 -7.74
C ASP A 248 9.44 7.65 -6.80
N VAL A 249 10.11 7.95 -5.71
CA VAL A 249 9.59 8.84 -4.67
C VAL A 249 9.74 10.31 -5.07
N GLU A 250 10.67 10.63 -5.98
CA GLU A 250 10.95 12.01 -6.40
C GLU A 250 9.82 12.64 -7.24
N GLY A 251 8.91 11.83 -7.77
CA GLY A 251 7.85 12.28 -8.69
C GLY A 251 6.56 12.79 -8.04
N GLY A 252 6.44 12.83 -6.72
CA GLY A 252 5.20 13.18 -6.01
C GLY A 252 4.10 12.12 -6.07
N LEU A 253 3.05 12.29 -5.26
CA LEU A 253 1.89 11.37 -5.26
C LEU A 253 1.09 11.49 -6.56
N LEU A 254 0.91 12.71 -7.04
CA LEU A 254 0.08 13.07 -8.19
C LEU A 254 0.91 13.77 -9.29
N PRO A 255 1.80 13.03 -9.99
CA PRO A 255 2.60 13.61 -11.07
C PRO A 255 1.69 14.12 -12.21
N PRO A 256 2.20 14.97 -13.14
CA PRO A 256 1.39 15.64 -14.17
C PRO A 256 0.46 14.72 -14.98
N ARG A 257 0.85 13.46 -15.17
CA ARG A 257 0.00 12.47 -15.84
C ARG A 257 -1.26 12.14 -15.02
N ARG A 258 -1.13 11.96 -13.69
CA ARG A 258 -2.29 11.70 -12.82
C ARG A 258 -3.18 12.93 -12.72
N LEU A 259 -2.61 14.12 -12.61
CA LEU A 259 -3.37 15.37 -12.65
C LEU A 259 -4.23 15.47 -13.93
N ARG A 260 -3.68 15.11 -15.10
CA ARG A 260 -4.47 15.06 -16.35
C ARG A 260 -5.63 14.04 -16.29
N LEU A 261 -5.43 12.88 -15.65
CA LEU A 261 -6.52 11.90 -15.46
C LEU A 261 -7.63 12.43 -14.56
N MET A 262 -7.30 13.28 -13.61
CA MET A 262 -8.24 13.85 -12.64
C MET A 262 -9.06 15.02 -13.23
N ARG A 263 -8.61 15.67 -14.29
CA ARG A 263 -9.35 16.76 -14.94
C ARG A 263 -10.63 16.21 -15.58
N GLY A 264 -11.77 16.81 -15.22
CA GLY A 264 -13.08 16.58 -15.82
C GLY A 264 -13.30 17.46 -17.04
N GLN A 265 -14.46 17.26 -17.68
CA GLN A 265 -14.97 18.10 -18.78
C GLN A 265 -16.28 18.79 -18.38
N HIS A 266 -16.61 18.81 -17.10
CA HIS A 266 -17.83 19.42 -16.58
C HIS A 266 -17.47 20.67 -15.76
N ALA A 267 -18.34 21.66 -15.82
CA ALA A 267 -18.23 22.87 -15.02
C ALA A 267 -18.64 22.62 -13.57
N ARG A 268 -18.24 23.53 -12.67
CA ARG A 268 -18.76 23.59 -11.29
C ARG A 268 -20.27 23.79 -11.34
N GLN A 269 -21.01 23.06 -10.50
CA GLN A 269 -22.46 23.16 -10.43
C GLN A 269 -22.88 24.00 -9.22
N ALA A 270 -23.98 24.74 -9.35
CA ALA A 270 -24.56 25.54 -8.27
C ALA A 270 -25.69 24.81 -7.52
N ALA A 271 -26.25 23.75 -8.11
CA ALA A 271 -27.38 23.02 -7.53
C ALA A 271 -27.45 21.57 -8.06
N PRO A 272 -28.07 20.65 -7.31
CA PRO A 272 -28.23 19.27 -7.72
C PRO A 272 -29.17 19.13 -8.93
N GLN A 273 -28.80 18.25 -9.86
CA GLN A 273 -29.63 17.89 -11.00
C GLN A 273 -30.59 16.74 -10.67
N ALA A 274 -31.79 16.77 -11.23
CA ALA A 274 -32.79 15.73 -11.02
C ALA A 274 -32.28 14.35 -11.51
N GLY A 275 -32.56 13.29 -10.74
CA GLY A 275 -32.18 11.92 -11.07
C GLY A 275 -30.69 11.60 -10.90
N ARG A 276 -29.89 12.51 -10.35
CA ARG A 276 -28.47 12.27 -10.01
C ARG A 276 -28.33 11.96 -8.53
N THR A 277 -27.34 11.18 -8.18
CA THR A 277 -26.97 10.86 -6.80
C THR A 277 -25.75 11.65 -6.40
N TYR A 278 -25.83 12.35 -5.29
CA TYR A 278 -24.73 13.14 -4.73
C TYR A 278 -24.29 12.56 -3.39
N VAL A 279 -23.00 12.56 -3.18
CA VAL A 279 -22.36 12.20 -1.91
C VAL A 279 -21.37 13.30 -1.53
N ALA A 280 -21.06 13.41 -0.25
CA ALA A 280 -20.12 14.41 0.23
C ALA A 280 -18.95 13.77 0.98
N THR A 281 -17.82 14.46 0.92
CA THR A 281 -16.66 14.17 1.78
C THR A 281 -16.31 15.42 2.57
N LEU A 282 -15.83 15.25 3.79
CA LEU A 282 -15.58 16.35 4.70
C LEU A 282 -14.22 16.19 5.39
N ASP A 283 -13.37 17.18 5.24
CA ASP A 283 -12.17 17.39 6.02
C ASP A 283 -12.38 18.53 6.98
N VAL A 284 -12.12 18.35 8.29
CA VAL A 284 -12.45 19.30 9.33
C VAL A 284 -11.18 19.97 9.85
N GLY A 285 -11.03 21.25 9.58
CA GLY A 285 -9.92 22.05 10.09
C GLY A 285 -9.96 22.17 11.62
N GLY A 286 -8.78 22.12 12.26
CA GLY A 286 -8.62 22.21 13.69
C GLY A 286 -9.07 23.56 14.27
N GLN A 287 -9.41 23.60 15.56
CA GLN A 287 -9.57 24.85 16.31
C GLN A 287 -8.21 25.34 16.78
N ASP A 288 -7.98 26.66 16.70
CA ASP A 288 -6.80 27.27 17.30
C ASP A 288 -7.07 27.52 18.80
N GLU A 289 -6.75 26.54 19.63
CA GLU A 289 -6.94 26.61 21.09
C GLU A 289 -6.10 27.71 21.76
N GLY A 290 -5.04 28.20 21.09
CA GLY A 290 -4.15 29.24 21.59
C GLY A 290 -4.58 30.67 21.29
N ALA A 291 -5.61 30.89 20.49
CA ALA A 291 -6.03 32.23 20.09
C ALA A 291 -6.89 32.91 21.17
N THR A 292 -6.32 33.89 21.83
CA THR A 292 -6.97 34.67 22.91
C THR A 292 -8.00 35.69 22.42
N SER A 293 -8.12 35.94 21.12
CA SER A 293 -9.11 36.86 20.55
C SER A 293 -9.68 36.35 19.21
N ALA A 294 -10.93 36.74 18.92
CA ALA A 294 -11.62 36.41 17.67
C ALA A 294 -10.88 36.96 16.44
N LEU A 295 -10.12 38.05 16.57
CA LEU A 295 -9.33 38.64 15.51
C LEU A 295 -8.04 37.82 15.22
N ALA A 296 -7.41 37.26 16.27
CA ALA A 296 -6.26 36.41 16.16
C ALA A 296 -6.64 35.05 15.51
N GLN A 297 -7.84 34.54 15.80
CA GLN A 297 -8.40 33.36 15.16
C GLN A 297 -8.64 33.53 13.65
N LEU A 298 -9.05 34.71 13.21
CA LEU A 298 -9.33 35.02 11.81
C LEU A 298 -8.04 35.21 10.96
N ASN A 299 -6.93 35.55 11.60
CA ASN A 299 -5.69 35.96 10.92
C ASN A 299 -4.54 34.95 11.00
N ASN A 300 -4.77 33.74 11.52
CA ASN A 300 -3.72 32.72 11.54
C ASN A 300 -3.58 32.05 10.16
N PRO A 301 -2.52 32.40 9.35
CA PRO A 301 -2.33 31.84 8.02
C PRO A 301 -1.93 30.37 8.03
N ALA A 302 -1.55 29.82 9.18
CA ALA A 302 -1.16 28.41 9.35
C ALA A 302 -2.33 27.49 9.71
N ARG A 303 -3.56 28.02 9.73
CA ARG A 303 -4.74 27.26 10.12
C ARG A 303 -5.29 26.44 8.95
N ASP A 304 -5.63 25.19 9.24
CA ASP A 304 -6.29 24.28 8.30
C ASP A 304 -7.73 24.74 7.99
N TYR A 305 -8.15 24.49 6.77
CA TYR A 305 -9.51 24.80 6.32
C TYR A 305 -10.46 23.64 6.60
N THR A 306 -11.72 23.94 6.91
CA THR A 306 -12.77 22.94 6.82
C THR A 306 -13.28 22.92 5.38
N VAL A 307 -13.21 21.75 4.76
CA VAL A 307 -13.56 21.57 3.34
C VAL A 307 -14.54 20.43 3.18
N ALA A 308 -15.72 20.72 2.59
CA ALA A 308 -16.66 19.68 2.16
C ALA A 308 -16.75 19.66 0.64
N THR A 309 -16.45 18.52 0.02
CA THR A 309 -16.52 18.35 -1.44
C THR A 309 -17.75 17.52 -1.81
N ILE A 310 -18.54 18.01 -2.76
CA ILE A 310 -19.70 17.31 -3.30
C ILE A 310 -19.29 16.54 -4.56
N PHE A 311 -19.67 15.28 -4.60
CA PHE A 311 -19.45 14.42 -5.75
C PHE A 311 -20.76 13.91 -6.34
N GLU A 312 -20.93 14.06 -7.64
CA GLU A 312 -21.88 13.24 -8.38
C GLU A 312 -21.31 11.81 -8.44
N LEU A 313 -22.08 10.85 -7.93
CA LEU A 313 -21.74 9.44 -7.95
C LEU A 313 -22.55 8.73 -9.02
N ARG A 314 -21.85 8.08 -9.96
CA ARG A 314 -22.49 7.25 -11.00
C ARG A 314 -22.07 5.80 -10.84
N LEU A 315 -23.03 4.93 -10.58
CA LEU A 315 -22.80 3.49 -10.54
C LEU A 315 -22.50 2.97 -11.93
N ALA A 316 -21.48 2.14 -12.06
CA ALA A 316 -21.13 1.54 -13.33
C ALA A 316 -22.21 0.52 -13.76
N LYS A 317 -22.66 0.60 -15.03
CA LYS A 317 -23.68 -0.32 -15.57
C LYS A 317 -23.15 -1.71 -15.91
N SER A 318 -21.84 -1.93 -16.03
CA SER A 318 -21.18 -3.25 -16.20
C SER A 318 -19.66 -3.10 -16.29
N LEU A 319 -18.87 -4.14 -15.92
CA LEU A 319 -17.42 -4.35 -16.15
C LEU A 319 -16.44 -3.22 -15.73
N ALA A 320 -16.91 -2.03 -15.36
CA ALA A 320 -16.03 -1.01 -14.81
C ALA A 320 -15.57 -1.39 -13.40
N PRO A 321 -14.35 -1.02 -12.99
CA PRO A 321 -13.77 -1.41 -11.70
C PRO A 321 -14.48 -0.82 -10.46
N GLY A 322 -15.53 -0.01 -10.66
CA GLY A 322 -16.31 0.62 -9.60
C GLY A 322 -17.05 1.88 -10.07
N PRO A 323 -17.69 2.63 -9.16
CA PRO A 323 -18.41 3.86 -9.48
C PRO A 323 -17.45 4.96 -9.94
N THR A 324 -17.99 5.93 -10.68
CA THR A 324 -17.28 7.17 -11.02
C THR A 324 -17.70 8.30 -10.11
N TYR A 325 -16.77 9.18 -9.80
CA TYR A 325 -16.91 10.30 -8.89
C TYR A 325 -16.55 11.60 -9.62
N SER A 326 -17.51 12.48 -9.82
CA SER A 326 -17.28 13.80 -10.41
C SER A 326 -17.46 14.85 -9.31
N ALA A 327 -16.39 15.50 -8.88
CA ALA A 327 -16.49 16.64 -7.99
C ALA A 327 -17.25 17.75 -8.69
N VAL A 328 -18.32 18.26 -8.07
CA VAL A 328 -19.21 19.23 -8.71
C VAL A 328 -19.31 20.55 -7.93
N ASP A 329 -19.01 20.53 -6.62
CA ASP A 329 -19.00 21.74 -5.81
C ASP A 329 -18.14 21.53 -4.55
N VAL A 330 -17.74 22.63 -3.91
CA VAL A 330 -16.97 22.63 -2.68
C VAL A 330 -17.42 23.73 -1.75
N PHE A 331 -17.57 23.40 -0.47
CA PHE A 331 -17.68 24.33 0.63
C PHE A 331 -16.31 24.48 1.29
N VAL A 332 -15.87 25.70 1.50
CA VAL A 332 -14.60 26.01 2.17
C VAL A 332 -14.84 27.02 3.25
N ASP A 333 -14.42 26.72 4.46
CA ASP A 333 -14.47 27.64 5.57
C ASP A 333 -13.12 27.78 6.26
N HIS A 334 -12.79 29.00 6.62
CA HIS A 334 -11.58 29.34 7.34
C HIS A 334 -11.89 30.15 8.57
N GLY A 335 -11.51 29.64 9.73
CA GLY A 335 -11.56 30.40 10.98
C GLY A 335 -12.91 30.48 11.69
N SER A 336 -13.91 29.68 11.30
CA SER A 336 -15.21 29.69 11.95
C SER A 336 -15.20 28.94 13.28
N ARG A 337 -16.07 29.38 14.18
CA ARG A 337 -16.43 28.62 15.37
C ARG A 337 -17.27 27.42 14.92
N HIS A 338 -16.90 26.24 15.36
CA HIS A 338 -17.57 25.02 14.91
C HIS A 338 -19.02 24.95 15.36
N PHE A 339 -19.28 25.24 16.65
CA PHE A 339 -20.58 25.03 17.26
C PHE A 339 -21.25 26.33 17.73
N GLN A 340 -20.51 27.42 17.79
CA GLN A 340 -21.04 28.71 18.29
C GLN A 340 -21.32 29.67 17.15
N GLU A 341 -22.43 30.37 17.25
CA GLU A 341 -22.77 31.46 16.35
C GLU A 341 -21.94 32.72 16.68
N ALA A 342 -21.69 33.52 15.66
CA ALA A 342 -21.19 34.87 15.81
C ALA A 342 -22.25 35.86 15.32
N PRO A 343 -22.24 37.14 15.75
CA PRO A 343 -23.21 38.14 15.28
C PRO A 343 -23.24 38.18 13.73
N GLY A 344 -24.42 37.86 13.18
CA GLY A 344 -24.64 37.82 11.73
C GLY A 344 -24.00 36.63 10.97
N ARG A 345 -23.40 35.64 11.68
CA ARG A 345 -22.81 34.49 11.06
C ARG A 345 -23.18 33.19 11.78
N PRO A 346 -23.93 32.27 11.14
CA PRO A 346 -24.22 30.94 11.70
C PRO A 346 -22.96 30.14 11.99
N SER A 347 -23.03 29.18 12.91
CA SER A 347 -21.94 28.29 13.22
C SER A 347 -21.51 27.47 11.99
N LEU A 348 -20.30 26.92 12.02
CA LEU A 348 -19.79 26.06 10.93
C LEU A 348 -20.76 24.90 10.67
N VAL A 349 -21.20 24.18 11.72
CA VAL A 349 -22.09 23.01 11.56
C VAL A 349 -23.43 23.39 10.95
N GLN A 350 -24.00 24.53 11.28
CA GLN A 350 -25.26 24.99 10.68
C GLN A 350 -25.08 25.27 9.17
N ARG A 351 -23.99 25.91 8.79
CA ARG A 351 -23.70 26.20 7.38
C ARG A 351 -23.38 24.92 6.57
N LEU A 352 -22.67 23.97 7.18
CA LEU A 352 -22.43 22.66 6.58
C LEU A 352 -23.72 21.89 6.36
N VAL A 353 -24.60 21.83 7.38
CA VAL A 353 -25.91 21.19 7.25
C VAL A 353 -26.70 21.81 6.11
N ALA A 354 -26.79 23.15 6.06
CA ALA A 354 -27.51 23.85 5.00
C ALA A 354 -26.93 23.53 3.61
N PHE A 355 -25.61 23.50 3.47
CA PHE A 355 -24.93 23.15 2.23
C PHE A 355 -25.20 21.71 1.80
N LEU A 356 -25.09 20.75 2.72
CA LEU A 356 -25.32 19.33 2.44
C LEU A 356 -26.79 19.04 2.10
N GLN A 357 -27.73 19.73 2.77
CA GLN A 357 -29.17 19.64 2.47
C GLN A 357 -29.52 20.28 1.12
N HIS A 358 -28.91 21.42 0.76
CA HIS A 358 -29.06 22.02 -0.57
C HIS A 358 -28.69 21.02 -1.67
N TRP A 359 -27.57 20.31 -1.49
CA TRP A 359 -27.11 19.29 -2.44
C TRP A 359 -27.86 17.95 -2.34
N ARG A 360 -28.76 17.79 -1.36
CA ARG A 360 -29.51 16.54 -1.13
C ARG A 360 -28.58 15.32 -1.11
N VAL A 361 -27.46 15.43 -0.40
CA VAL A 361 -26.46 14.37 -0.35
C VAL A 361 -27.04 13.08 0.23
N ALA A 362 -26.80 11.96 -0.44
CA ALA A 362 -27.26 10.66 0.03
C ALA A 362 -26.42 10.15 1.21
N HIS A 363 -25.18 10.57 1.29
CA HIS A 363 -24.26 10.11 2.34
C HIS A 363 -23.05 11.04 2.47
N VAL A 364 -22.46 11.10 3.67
CA VAL A 364 -21.26 11.88 4.00
C VAL A 364 -20.19 10.95 4.57
N VAL A 365 -18.97 11.06 4.08
CA VAL A 365 -17.78 10.49 4.71
C VAL A 365 -16.92 11.64 5.22
N GLY A 366 -16.63 11.70 6.52
CA GLY A 366 -15.88 12.81 7.09
C GLY A 366 -14.77 12.40 8.03
N ASP A 367 -13.78 13.29 8.16
CA ASP A 367 -12.71 13.13 9.14
C ASP A 367 -13.28 13.23 10.57
N ALA A 368 -13.08 12.16 11.33
CA ALA A 368 -13.44 12.05 12.76
C ALA A 368 -12.21 12.18 13.67
N THR A 369 -11.12 12.77 13.20
CA THR A 369 -9.92 12.97 14.02
C THR A 369 -10.07 14.25 14.84
N GLY A 370 -9.85 14.18 16.15
CA GLY A 370 -9.91 15.34 17.03
C GLY A 370 -11.28 16.05 17.01
N VAL A 371 -11.32 17.32 16.63
CA VAL A 371 -12.55 18.14 16.59
C VAL A 371 -13.58 17.63 15.57
N GLY A 372 -13.11 16.93 14.54
CA GLY A 372 -13.97 16.37 13.49
C GLY A 372 -15.03 15.41 14.03
N GLU A 373 -14.75 14.67 15.11
CA GLU A 373 -15.72 13.76 15.73
C GLU A 373 -16.99 14.50 16.14
N GLY A 374 -16.86 15.63 16.86
CA GLY A 374 -18.01 16.43 17.29
C GLY A 374 -18.78 17.05 16.11
N VAL A 375 -18.08 17.46 15.03
CA VAL A 375 -18.75 17.97 13.82
C VAL A 375 -19.57 16.87 13.15
N LEU A 376 -19.02 15.65 13.05
CA LEU A 376 -19.73 14.52 12.46
C LEU A 376 -20.92 14.06 13.29
N ASP A 377 -20.83 14.12 14.62
CA ASP A 377 -21.96 13.83 15.50
C ASP A 377 -23.13 14.80 15.27
N TRP A 378 -22.84 16.08 15.09
CA TRP A 378 -23.84 17.08 14.71
C TRP A 378 -24.46 16.79 13.34
N LEU A 379 -23.64 16.43 12.35
CA LEU A 379 -24.13 16.04 11.03
C LEU A 379 -24.99 14.78 11.10
N ALA A 380 -24.59 13.79 11.90
CA ALA A 380 -25.36 12.56 12.11
C ALA A 380 -26.71 12.85 12.80
N ALA A 381 -26.76 13.79 13.74
CA ALA A 381 -28.02 14.23 14.35
C ALA A 381 -28.92 14.95 13.34
N ALA A 382 -28.36 15.78 12.46
CA ALA A 382 -29.14 16.60 11.51
C ALA A 382 -29.56 15.82 10.25
N LEU A 383 -28.72 14.90 9.73
CA LEU A 383 -28.94 14.17 8.49
C LEU A 383 -29.41 12.72 8.72
N GLY A 384 -29.25 12.19 9.93
CA GLY A 384 -29.47 10.79 10.30
C GLY A 384 -28.16 10.01 10.37
N ALA A 385 -27.99 9.22 11.42
CA ALA A 385 -26.73 8.48 11.68
C ALA A 385 -26.33 7.51 10.55
N SER A 386 -27.30 6.94 9.83
CA SER A 386 -27.04 6.07 8.68
C SER A 386 -26.47 6.80 7.45
N HIS A 387 -26.52 8.13 7.43
CA HIS A 387 -26.04 8.96 6.32
C HIS A 387 -24.65 9.55 6.57
N VAL A 388 -24.00 9.21 7.69
CA VAL A 388 -22.68 9.74 8.05
C VAL A 388 -21.75 8.59 8.42
N THR A 389 -20.60 8.52 7.77
CA THR A 389 -19.53 7.55 8.11
C THR A 389 -18.30 8.30 8.58
N PRO A 390 -17.87 8.10 9.83
CA PRO A 390 -16.64 8.68 10.33
C PRO A 390 -15.41 7.97 9.75
N PHE A 391 -14.40 8.73 9.38
CA PHE A 391 -13.07 8.25 8.99
C PHE A 391 -12.04 8.79 9.98
N ARG A 392 -11.28 7.90 10.65
CA ARG A 392 -10.24 8.30 11.59
C ARG A 392 -8.86 8.14 10.95
N PHE A 393 -8.10 9.24 10.91
CA PHE A 393 -6.74 9.23 10.40
C PHE A 393 -5.78 8.59 11.41
N THR A 394 -5.12 7.54 10.96
CA THR A 394 -3.95 6.91 11.57
C THR A 394 -2.89 6.76 10.47
N ALA A 395 -1.64 6.46 10.80
CA ALA A 395 -0.62 6.20 9.78
C ALA A 395 -1.05 5.12 8.78
N LEU A 396 -1.70 4.07 9.26
CA LEU A 396 -2.19 2.99 8.41
C LEU A 396 -3.39 3.40 7.54
N SER A 397 -4.41 4.04 8.13
CA SER A 397 -5.61 4.45 7.39
C SER A 397 -5.28 5.56 6.37
N LYS A 398 -4.38 6.49 6.69
CA LYS A 398 -3.86 7.52 5.77
C LYS A 398 -3.19 6.86 4.56
N ALA A 399 -2.30 5.90 4.78
CA ALA A 399 -1.64 5.16 3.70
C ALA A 399 -2.63 4.36 2.83
N GLN A 400 -3.61 3.71 3.45
CA GLN A 400 -4.65 2.97 2.74
C GLN A 400 -5.54 3.89 1.90
N LEU A 401 -5.91 5.06 2.44
CA LEU A 401 -6.69 6.08 1.72
C LEU A 401 -5.95 6.54 0.47
N GLY A 402 -4.66 6.88 0.59
CA GLY A 402 -3.83 7.27 -0.56
C GLY A 402 -3.80 6.22 -1.65
N ASN A 403 -3.57 4.95 -1.29
CA ASN A 403 -3.56 3.84 -2.25
C ASN A 403 -4.92 3.63 -2.93
N ARG A 404 -6.02 3.72 -2.17
CA ARG A 404 -7.39 3.62 -2.74
C ARG A 404 -7.68 4.77 -3.68
N PHE A 405 -7.33 5.99 -3.29
CA PHE A 405 -7.51 7.16 -4.15
C PHE A 405 -6.72 7.04 -5.45
N LEU A 406 -5.46 6.60 -5.39
CA LEU A 406 -4.67 6.32 -6.59
C LEU A 406 -5.35 5.28 -7.50
N SER A 407 -6.03 4.27 -6.94
CA SER A 407 -6.80 3.31 -7.74
C SER A 407 -7.96 3.99 -8.46
N VAL A 408 -8.68 4.89 -7.79
CA VAL A 408 -9.79 5.65 -8.41
C VAL A 408 -9.27 6.58 -9.51
N VAL A 409 -8.12 7.23 -9.31
CA VAL A 409 -7.48 8.10 -10.30
C VAL A 409 -6.93 7.31 -11.49
N GLU A 410 -6.15 6.26 -11.25
CA GLU A 410 -5.50 5.46 -12.33
C GLU A 410 -6.51 4.69 -13.19
N THR A 411 -7.71 4.43 -12.67
CA THR A 411 -8.81 3.84 -13.42
C THR A 411 -9.73 4.88 -14.08
N GLY A 412 -9.39 6.18 -13.96
CA GLY A 412 -10.13 7.28 -14.61
C GLY A 412 -11.48 7.61 -13.99
N ARG A 413 -11.76 7.08 -12.79
CA ARG A 413 -13.05 7.19 -12.09
C ARG A 413 -13.21 8.48 -11.27
N PHE A 414 -12.11 9.19 -10.98
CA PHE A 414 -12.12 10.49 -10.32
C PHE A 414 -12.05 11.61 -11.35
N LYS A 415 -12.96 12.58 -11.26
CA LYS A 415 -12.98 13.78 -12.08
C LYS A 415 -13.25 15.02 -11.22
N TYR A 416 -12.43 16.05 -11.39
CA TYR A 416 -12.65 17.37 -10.82
C TYR A 416 -13.11 18.31 -11.93
N TRP A 417 -13.98 19.25 -11.63
CA TRP A 417 -14.49 20.18 -12.67
C TRP A 417 -13.33 20.95 -13.30
N ALA A 418 -13.58 21.46 -14.49
CA ALA A 418 -12.70 22.41 -15.17
C ALA A 418 -13.52 23.66 -15.46
N ALA A 419 -12.96 24.82 -15.19
CA ALA A 419 -13.56 26.07 -15.64
C ALA A 419 -13.53 26.10 -17.18
N GLU A 420 -14.63 26.53 -17.81
CA GLU A 420 -14.70 26.82 -19.26
C GLU A 420 -14.60 28.33 -19.47
N GLU A 421 -13.79 28.76 -20.42
CA GLU A 421 -13.87 30.13 -20.94
C GLU A 421 -15.09 30.27 -21.86
N ALA A 422 -15.54 31.51 -22.06
CA ALA A 422 -16.74 31.79 -22.87
C ALA A 422 -16.64 31.30 -24.33
N ASP A 423 -15.44 30.96 -24.80
CA ASP A 423 -15.15 30.41 -26.14
C ASP A 423 -15.02 28.88 -26.16
N GLY A 424 -15.29 28.19 -25.03
CA GLY A 424 -15.15 26.75 -24.90
C GLY A 424 -13.73 26.25 -24.71
N SER A 425 -12.73 27.14 -24.61
CA SER A 425 -11.38 26.77 -24.20
C SER A 425 -11.33 26.52 -22.70
N PRO A 426 -10.44 25.65 -22.19
CA PRO A 426 -10.27 25.48 -20.74
C PRO A 426 -9.76 26.82 -20.16
N ALA A 427 -10.56 27.45 -19.31
CA ALA A 427 -10.15 28.66 -18.60
C ALA A 427 -8.81 28.40 -17.90
N SER A 428 -7.93 29.36 -18.00
CA SER A 428 -6.79 29.42 -17.09
C SER A 428 -7.38 29.51 -15.68
N GLU A 429 -7.03 28.56 -14.81
CA GLU A 429 -7.50 28.51 -13.43
C GLU A 429 -7.39 29.90 -12.81
N LEU A 430 -8.52 30.49 -12.41
CA LEU A 430 -8.53 31.82 -11.80
C LEU A 430 -7.64 31.78 -10.55
N PRO A 431 -6.58 32.59 -10.49
CA PRO A 431 -5.68 32.60 -9.33
C PRO A 431 -6.46 32.76 -8.02
N LEU A 432 -6.12 31.93 -7.03
CA LEU A 432 -6.73 31.90 -5.69
C LEU A 432 -8.18 31.36 -5.64
N SER A 433 -8.73 30.85 -6.74
CA SER A 433 -10.00 30.12 -6.71
C SER A 433 -9.86 28.79 -5.94
N ASP A 434 -11.00 28.20 -5.51
CA ASP A 434 -10.98 26.88 -4.87
C ASP A 434 -10.40 25.80 -5.78
N GLU A 435 -10.68 25.88 -7.09
CA GLU A 435 -10.10 25.00 -8.09
C GLU A 435 -8.59 25.15 -8.17
N TRP A 436 -8.08 26.40 -8.26
CA TRP A 436 -6.65 26.67 -8.30
C TRP A 436 -5.94 26.11 -7.06
N TRP A 437 -6.50 26.34 -5.85
CA TRP A 437 -5.94 25.78 -4.61
C TRP A 437 -5.94 24.26 -4.60
N PHE A 438 -7.00 23.63 -5.07
CA PHE A 438 -7.04 22.17 -5.19
C PHE A 438 -5.87 21.65 -6.06
N TRP A 439 -5.65 22.25 -7.22
CA TRP A 439 -4.56 21.83 -8.10
C TRP A 439 -3.17 22.14 -7.52
N GLN A 440 -3.00 23.25 -6.78
CA GLN A 440 -1.75 23.50 -6.06
C GLN A 440 -1.48 22.44 -4.99
N GLN A 441 -2.46 22.09 -4.20
CA GLN A 441 -2.36 21.03 -3.19
C GLN A 441 -2.01 19.68 -3.83
N CYS A 442 -2.65 19.33 -4.93
CA CYS A 442 -2.34 18.13 -5.70
C CYS A 442 -0.89 18.11 -6.23
N ALA A 443 -0.41 19.24 -6.76
CA ALA A 443 0.93 19.35 -7.33
C ALA A 443 2.04 19.26 -6.27
N HIS A 444 1.77 19.75 -5.05
CA HIS A 444 2.74 19.73 -3.94
C HIS A 444 2.62 18.46 -3.07
N CYS A 445 1.62 17.61 -3.27
CA CYS A 445 1.48 16.38 -2.51
C CYS A 445 2.55 15.37 -2.88
N THR A 446 3.35 14.98 -1.91
CA THR A 446 4.46 14.02 -2.07
C THR A 446 4.22 12.76 -1.25
N TYR A 447 5.03 11.73 -1.52
CA TYR A 447 5.15 10.61 -0.61
C TYR A 447 5.99 11.04 0.60
N GLU A 448 5.48 10.79 1.80
CA GLU A 448 6.23 10.97 3.04
C GLU A 448 6.93 9.66 3.39
N MET A 449 8.25 9.69 3.37
CA MET A 449 9.05 8.56 3.86
C MET A 449 9.06 8.57 5.39
N PRO A 450 8.73 7.47 6.06
CA PRO A 450 8.85 7.38 7.51
C PRO A 450 10.29 7.66 7.94
N ALA A 451 10.51 8.60 8.85
CA ALA A 451 11.82 8.88 9.39
C ALA A 451 12.44 7.60 9.97
N GLY A 452 13.69 7.29 9.57
CA GLY A 452 14.46 6.15 10.07
C GLY A 452 14.21 4.80 9.40
N GLY A 453 13.56 4.75 8.22
CA GLY A 453 13.47 3.52 7.40
C GLY A 453 12.92 2.29 8.14
N ALA A 454 12.09 2.49 9.17
CA ALA A 454 11.61 1.39 10.01
C ALA A 454 10.83 0.36 9.17
N PRO A 455 11.21 -0.93 9.23
CA PRO A 455 10.59 -2.00 8.49
C PRO A 455 9.08 -2.08 8.75
N GLY A 456 8.29 -2.28 7.70
CA GLY A 456 6.85 -2.50 7.82
C GLY A 456 5.99 -1.24 7.93
N ARG A 457 6.53 -0.02 7.85
CA ARG A 457 5.72 1.21 7.82
C ARG A 457 5.09 1.43 6.46
N SER A 458 3.80 1.68 6.46
CA SER A 458 3.04 2.05 5.27
C SER A 458 3.52 3.40 4.74
N LEU A 459 3.62 3.52 3.41
CA LEU A 459 3.93 4.77 2.74
C LEU A 459 2.89 5.82 3.11
N SER A 460 3.29 6.93 3.70
CA SER A 460 2.44 8.09 3.96
C SER A 460 2.49 9.07 2.79
N TRP A 461 1.62 10.04 2.80
CA TRP A 461 1.53 11.11 1.79
C TRP A 461 1.04 12.39 2.44
N GLY A 462 1.34 13.52 1.83
CA GLY A 462 0.88 14.83 2.30
C GLY A 462 1.59 15.96 1.56
N VAL A 463 1.16 17.17 1.80
CA VAL A 463 1.88 18.36 1.41
C VAL A 463 2.97 18.62 2.44
N PRO A 464 4.25 18.74 2.04
CA PRO A 464 5.35 18.97 2.99
C PRO A 464 5.17 20.26 3.79
N THR A 465 5.51 20.20 5.08
CA THR A 465 5.52 21.39 5.93
C THR A 465 6.42 22.47 5.33
N GLY A 466 5.89 23.70 5.21
CA GLY A 466 6.62 24.82 4.63
C GLY A 466 6.48 24.94 3.10
N ALA A 467 5.73 24.06 2.44
CA ALA A 467 5.36 24.25 1.04
C ALA A 467 4.59 25.56 0.86
N ALA A 468 4.98 26.38 -0.11
CA ALA A 468 4.37 27.68 -0.38
C ALA A 468 4.33 27.95 -1.88
N VAL A 469 3.32 28.71 -2.29
CA VAL A 469 3.18 29.20 -3.68
C VAL A 469 3.20 30.71 -3.72
N SER A 470 3.80 31.25 -4.77
CA SER A 470 3.78 32.69 -5.04
C SER A 470 2.41 33.10 -5.53
N THR A 471 1.82 34.11 -4.90
CA THR A 471 0.56 34.71 -5.30
C THR A 471 0.74 36.22 -5.51
N PRO A 472 -0.18 36.92 -6.17
CA PRO A 472 -0.12 38.40 -6.29
C PRO A 472 -0.05 39.13 -4.93
N ALA A 473 -0.52 38.48 -3.85
CA ALA A 473 -0.48 39.00 -2.49
C ALA A 473 0.71 38.47 -1.65
N GLY A 474 1.76 37.92 -2.31
CA GLY A 474 2.93 37.31 -1.68
C GLY A 474 2.90 35.80 -1.60
N ALA A 475 3.91 35.20 -0.98
CA ALA A 475 3.95 33.75 -0.76
C ALA A 475 2.89 33.32 0.24
N LYS A 476 2.12 32.29 -0.10
CA LYS A 476 1.11 31.69 0.78
C LYS A 476 1.41 30.21 1.01
N PRO A 477 1.21 29.70 2.24
CA PRO A 477 1.40 28.28 2.53
C PRO A 477 0.38 27.42 1.76
N VAL A 478 0.82 26.25 1.37
CA VAL A 478 -0.03 25.22 0.75
C VAL A 478 -0.36 24.19 1.82
N HIS A 479 -1.63 24.06 2.15
CA HIS A 479 -2.19 23.00 3.01
C HIS A 479 -2.64 21.83 2.15
N ASP A 480 -3.22 20.77 2.73
CA ASP A 480 -3.76 19.62 1.98
C ASP A 480 -5.27 19.39 2.14
N ASP A 481 -5.98 20.29 2.81
CA ASP A 481 -7.39 20.15 3.20
C ASP A 481 -8.34 19.83 2.02
N ARG A 482 -8.21 20.54 0.88
CA ARG A 482 -9.04 20.29 -0.31
C ARG A 482 -8.73 18.94 -0.94
N LEU A 483 -7.45 18.58 -0.94
CA LEU A 483 -7.00 17.29 -1.44
C LEU A 483 -7.45 16.17 -0.51
N VAL A 484 -7.30 16.31 0.80
CA VAL A 484 -7.75 15.34 1.82
C VAL A 484 -9.25 15.11 1.72
N SER A 485 -10.03 16.20 1.69
CA SER A 485 -11.47 16.13 1.46
C SER A 485 -11.78 15.33 0.17
N ALA A 486 -11.13 15.65 -0.95
CA ALA A 486 -11.36 14.95 -2.20
C ALA A 486 -10.94 13.47 -2.15
N MET A 487 -9.85 13.14 -1.47
CA MET A 487 -9.35 11.76 -1.35
C MET A 487 -10.28 10.85 -0.56
N LEU A 488 -11.03 11.38 0.41
CA LEU A 488 -12.01 10.63 1.19
C LEU A 488 -13.09 9.99 0.32
N VAL A 489 -13.31 10.46 -0.90
CA VAL A 489 -14.25 9.85 -1.86
C VAL A 489 -13.92 8.38 -2.14
N ALA A 490 -12.66 7.98 -2.03
CA ALA A 490 -12.25 6.59 -2.21
C ALA A 490 -12.80 5.63 -1.15
N GLN A 491 -13.32 6.13 -0.04
CA GLN A 491 -14.02 5.31 0.97
C GLN A 491 -15.34 4.75 0.44
N TYR A 492 -15.98 5.43 -0.51
CA TYR A 492 -17.23 4.95 -1.12
C TYR A 492 -17.04 3.63 -1.87
N ASP A 493 -15.86 3.36 -2.46
CA ASP A 493 -15.56 2.05 -3.06
C ASP A 493 -15.67 0.93 -2.01
N GLU A 494 -15.17 1.17 -0.81
CA GLU A 494 -15.22 0.18 0.29
C GLU A 494 -16.62 0.02 0.86
N LEU A 495 -17.33 1.13 1.10
CA LEU A 495 -18.68 1.11 1.64
C LEU A 495 -19.66 0.37 0.70
N LEU A 496 -19.54 0.59 -0.60
CA LEU A 496 -20.35 -0.08 -1.62
C LEU A 496 -19.99 -1.57 -1.74
N GLN A 497 -18.70 -1.91 -1.73
CA GLN A 497 -18.24 -3.30 -1.79
C GLN A 497 -18.66 -4.13 -0.59
N ARG A 498 -18.68 -3.52 0.59
CA ARG A 498 -19.14 -4.18 1.84
C ARG A 498 -20.67 -4.23 1.97
N GLY A 499 -21.40 -3.60 1.06
CA GLY A 499 -22.86 -3.46 1.16
C GLY A 499 -23.31 -2.56 2.33
N ALA A 500 -22.38 -1.81 2.92
CA ALA A 500 -22.64 -0.87 4.00
C ALA A 500 -23.39 0.38 3.52
N LEU A 501 -23.30 0.69 2.23
CA LEU A 501 -24.04 1.76 1.58
C LEU A 501 -24.85 1.17 0.43
N ARG A 502 -26.19 1.32 0.52
CA ARG A 502 -27.13 0.97 -0.57
C ARG A 502 -27.68 2.26 -1.14
N LEU A 503 -27.18 2.64 -2.29
CA LEU A 503 -27.73 3.76 -3.06
C LEU A 503 -28.86 3.18 -3.91
N GLY A 504 -30.11 3.49 -3.56
CA GLY A 504 -31.28 3.06 -4.33
C GLY A 504 -31.24 3.68 -5.73
N GLU A 505 -31.62 2.91 -6.76
CA GLU A 505 -31.83 3.45 -8.09
C GLU A 505 -32.94 4.54 -8.04
N GLY A 506 -32.53 5.80 -8.19
CA GLY A 506 -33.42 6.91 -8.52
C GLY A 506 -34.38 7.43 -7.44
N ARG A 507 -34.25 7.06 -6.17
CA ARG A 507 -35.01 7.72 -5.08
C ARG A 507 -34.09 8.64 -4.29
N SER A 508 -34.22 9.96 -4.54
CA SER A 508 -33.79 10.98 -3.58
C SER A 508 -34.42 10.64 -2.24
N ALA A 509 -33.60 10.27 -1.24
CA ALA A 509 -34.07 10.29 0.12
C ALA A 509 -34.44 11.75 0.44
N VAL A 510 -35.74 12.05 0.52
CA VAL A 510 -36.22 13.33 1.03
C VAL A 510 -35.92 13.27 2.52
N VAL A 511 -34.78 13.80 2.91
CA VAL A 511 -34.46 14.04 4.31
C VAL A 511 -35.40 15.14 4.76
N ARG A 512 -36.43 14.78 5.51
CA ARG A 512 -37.24 15.79 6.25
C ARG A 512 -36.31 16.40 7.28
N PRO A 513 -36.18 17.73 7.35
CA PRO A 513 -35.39 18.36 8.39
C PRO A 513 -36.01 17.99 9.73
N ALA A 514 -35.31 17.21 10.54
CA ALA A 514 -35.57 17.15 11.95
C ALA A 514 -35.03 18.48 12.51
N ASP A 515 -35.89 19.26 13.14
CA ASP A 515 -35.47 20.45 13.88
C ASP A 515 -34.52 19.99 15.00
N PRO A 516 -33.20 20.29 14.91
CA PRO A 516 -32.25 19.84 15.92
C PRO A 516 -32.50 20.41 17.31
N LEU A 517 -33.35 21.42 17.43
CA LEU A 517 -33.70 22.06 18.70
C LEU A 517 -34.98 21.46 19.35
N SER A 518 -35.75 20.64 18.64
CA SER A 518 -36.99 20.07 19.17
C SER A 518 -36.79 19.05 20.29
N ASN A 519 -35.59 18.54 20.50
CA ASN A 519 -35.25 17.57 21.55
C ASN A 519 -34.43 18.13 22.71
N LEU A 520 -34.09 19.42 22.70
CA LEU A 520 -33.45 20.08 23.82
C LEU A 520 -34.56 20.65 24.73
N ARG A 521 -34.96 19.88 25.74
CA ARG A 521 -35.69 20.43 26.90
C ARG A 521 -34.66 21.08 27.80
N PHE A 522 -34.77 22.41 27.93
CA PHE A 522 -34.07 23.21 28.93
C PHE A 522 -34.60 22.89 30.34
#